data_366fe7aece30f1bac341144ebbf085c0
#
_entry.id   366fe7aece30f1bac341144ebbf085c0
#
_cell.length_a   1.000
_cell.length_b   1.000
_cell.length_c   1.000
_cell.angle_alpha   90.00
_cell.angle_beta   90.00
_cell.angle_gamma   90.00
#
_symmetry.space_group_name_H-M   'P 1'
#
loop_
_entity.id
_entity.type
_entity.pdbx_description
1 polymer ?
#
loop_
_entity_poly.entity_id
_entity_poly.type
_entity_poly.pdbx_seq_one_letter_code
_entity_poly.pdbx_strand_id
1 'polypeptide(L)'
;GDTLNVGSNAYTRAGVYIDSLQSASGCDSVLVTEITLYKSYQMHQSVQICNGDTVKVGSFSYTLPGVYTSPLTTIAGCDSIITTEVTVLPSVIDYADAIICKGDSVTVGGITYNTSGTFIQTSIGANGCEDQLIINLTVLETEFDRNVTICAGDSIKVGNNIYKSGGQYVDRLVSGYGCDSIITTHLTVFDNSSLGQEIFLCLGDSIKVGAHTYFISGNYIDTLQNAKGCDSLVFTKLK
;
A
#
# COMPACT_ATOMS: atom_id res chain seq x y z
N GLY A 1 1.34 -57.50 14.23
CA GLY A 1 0.07 -58.15 14.63
C GLY A 1 0.08 -58.41 16.12
N ASP A 2 -1.06 -58.22 16.74
CA ASP A 2 -1.22 -58.44 18.17
C ASP A 2 -1.24 -59.93 18.50
N THR A 3 -0.88 -60.29 19.72
CA THR A 3 -0.88 -61.65 20.25
C THR A 3 -1.74 -61.68 21.49
N LEU A 4 -2.72 -62.54 21.48
CA LEU A 4 -3.49 -62.87 22.68
C LEU A 4 -2.88 -64.10 23.40
N ASN A 5 -2.51 -63.93 24.65
CA ASN A 5 -2.02 -64.99 25.48
C ASN A 5 -3.12 -65.56 26.40
N VAL A 6 -3.34 -66.81 26.34
CA VAL A 6 -4.29 -67.54 27.20
C VAL A 6 -3.57 -68.73 27.85
N GLY A 7 -3.35 -68.62 29.16
CA GLY A 7 -2.49 -69.61 29.86
C GLY A 7 -1.08 -69.65 29.30
N SER A 8 -0.60 -70.79 28.80
CA SER A 8 0.68 -70.92 28.11
C SER A 8 0.60 -70.77 26.58
N ASN A 9 -0.60 -70.60 26.02
CA ASN A 9 -0.82 -70.55 24.60
C ASN A 9 -0.87 -69.06 24.09
N ALA A 10 -0.29 -68.85 22.88
CA ALA A 10 -0.24 -67.54 22.23
C ALA A 10 -0.93 -67.61 20.86
N TYR A 11 -1.95 -66.76 20.64
CA TYR A 11 -2.76 -66.77 19.44
C TYR A 11 -2.57 -65.51 18.65
N THR A 12 -2.28 -65.67 17.36
CA THR A 12 -2.02 -64.53 16.42
C THR A 12 -2.94 -64.57 15.21
N ARG A 13 -3.85 -65.53 15.11
CA ARG A 13 -4.77 -65.68 13.95
C ARG A 13 -6.23 -65.69 14.41
N ALA A 14 -7.12 -65.29 13.52
CA ALA A 14 -8.55 -65.47 13.77
C ALA A 14 -8.96 -66.90 13.85
N GLY A 15 -9.86 -67.23 14.77
CA GLY A 15 -10.36 -68.54 14.98
C GLY A 15 -11.01 -68.75 16.37
N VAL A 16 -11.54 -69.93 16.58
CA VAL A 16 -12.07 -70.30 17.87
C VAL A 16 -11.08 -71.30 18.51
N TYR A 17 -10.61 -70.95 19.67
CA TYR A 17 -9.60 -71.68 20.42
C TYR A 17 -10.20 -72.20 21.74
N ILE A 18 -9.82 -73.42 22.12
CA ILE A 18 -10.29 -74.04 23.33
C ILE A 18 -9.06 -74.39 24.21
N ASP A 19 -9.00 -73.75 25.36
CA ASP A 19 -7.92 -73.90 26.30
C ASP A 19 -8.42 -74.55 27.58
N SER A 20 -7.65 -75.52 28.08
CA SER A 20 -7.88 -76.11 29.40
C SER A 20 -6.93 -75.47 30.40
N LEU A 21 -7.48 -74.74 31.36
CA LEU A 21 -6.75 -74.05 32.42
C LEU A 21 -7.05 -74.70 33.77
N GLN A 22 -6.04 -74.83 34.63
CA GLN A 22 -6.26 -75.26 35.99
C GLN A 22 -6.60 -74.09 36.92
N SER A 23 -7.66 -74.24 37.69
CA SER A 23 -7.98 -73.29 38.74
C SER A 23 -7.03 -73.46 39.96
N ALA A 24 -7.00 -72.41 40.81
CA ALA A 24 -6.19 -72.45 42.04
C ALA A 24 -6.55 -73.66 43.01
N SER A 25 -7.72 -74.23 42.81
CA SER A 25 -8.20 -75.41 43.56
C SER A 25 -7.90 -76.76 42.86
N GLY A 26 -7.17 -76.71 41.70
CA GLY A 26 -6.78 -77.91 40.96
C GLY A 26 -7.86 -78.48 40.02
N CYS A 27 -9.00 -77.83 39.85
CA CYS A 27 -10.03 -78.24 38.91
C CYS A 27 -9.74 -77.68 37.51
N ASP A 28 -10.00 -78.51 36.47
CA ASP A 28 -9.89 -78.05 35.06
C ASP A 28 -11.03 -77.08 34.69
N SER A 29 -10.65 -76.01 34.02
CA SER A 29 -11.58 -75.03 33.43
C SER A 29 -11.36 -74.96 31.91
N VAL A 30 -12.41 -75.03 31.13
CA VAL A 30 -12.35 -74.88 29.68
C VAL A 30 -12.73 -73.49 29.34
N LEU A 31 -11.80 -72.81 28.69
CA LEU A 31 -12.00 -71.49 28.14
C LEU A 31 -12.13 -71.55 26.62
N VAL A 32 -13.23 -71.01 26.07
CA VAL A 32 -13.43 -70.89 24.65
C VAL A 32 -13.19 -69.41 24.27
N THR A 33 -12.20 -69.18 23.43
CA THR A 33 -11.80 -67.86 22.98
C THR A 33 -12.05 -67.71 21.48
N GLU A 34 -12.90 -66.78 21.08
CA GLU A 34 -13.07 -66.42 19.69
C GLU A 34 -12.24 -65.19 19.37
N ILE A 35 -11.35 -65.30 18.39
CA ILE A 35 -10.49 -64.18 17.93
C ILE A 35 -10.92 -63.73 16.56
N THR A 36 -11.24 -62.46 16.46
CA THR A 36 -11.51 -61.79 15.20
C THR A 36 -10.39 -60.79 14.92
N LEU A 37 -9.81 -60.86 13.72
CA LEU A 37 -8.76 -59.93 13.31
C LEU A 37 -9.36 -58.78 12.48
N TYR A 38 -9.10 -57.59 12.92
CA TYR A 38 -9.39 -56.36 12.15
C TYR A 38 -8.17 -55.96 11.32
N LYS A 39 -8.42 -55.39 10.13
CA LYS A 39 -7.34 -54.97 9.23
C LYS A 39 -6.89 -53.55 9.56
N SER A 40 -5.56 -53.34 9.55
CA SER A 40 -4.99 -52.01 9.43
C SER A 40 -5.09 -51.53 7.99
N TYR A 41 -5.21 -50.24 7.80
CA TYR A 41 -5.29 -49.59 6.49
C TYR A 41 -4.12 -48.67 6.26
N GLN A 42 -3.60 -48.69 5.03
CA GLN A 42 -2.67 -47.69 4.53
C GLN A 42 -3.35 -47.00 3.36
N MET A 43 -3.47 -45.68 3.46
CA MET A 43 -4.08 -44.82 2.45
C MET A 43 -3.09 -43.76 1.99
N HIS A 44 -3.04 -43.51 0.68
CA HIS A 44 -2.31 -42.42 0.09
C HIS A 44 -3.31 -41.44 -0.52
N GLN A 45 -3.10 -40.18 -0.24
CA GLN A 45 -3.89 -39.08 -0.84
C GLN A 45 -2.98 -37.93 -1.24
N SER A 46 -3.35 -37.23 -2.32
CA SER A 46 -2.72 -35.98 -2.72
C SER A 46 -3.73 -34.83 -2.56
N VAL A 47 -3.32 -33.75 -1.94
CA VAL A 47 -4.17 -32.59 -1.65
C VAL A 47 -3.44 -31.35 -2.12
N GLN A 48 -4.15 -30.49 -2.86
CA GLN A 48 -3.68 -29.17 -3.21
C GLN A 48 -4.37 -28.14 -2.34
N ILE A 49 -3.60 -27.23 -1.78
CA ILE A 49 -4.07 -26.12 -0.95
C ILE A 49 -3.46 -24.80 -1.45
N CYS A 50 -4.11 -23.69 -1.19
CA CYS A 50 -3.56 -22.39 -1.47
C CYS A 50 -2.56 -21.95 -0.38
N ASN A 51 -1.70 -21.03 -0.72
CA ASN A 51 -0.76 -20.46 0.24
C ASN A 51 -1.53 -19.85 1.43
N GLY A 52 -1.20 -20.28 2.65
CA GLY A 52 -1.89 -19.88 3.88
C GLY A 52 -3.02 -20.81 4.32
N ASP A 53 -3.46 -21.75 3.48
CA ASP A 53 -4.47 -22.74 3.84
C ASP A 53 -3.88 -23.87 4.68
N THR A 54 -4.79 -24.67 5.25
CA THR A 54 -4.43 -25.79 6.10
C THR A 54 -5.24 -27.04 5.73
N VAL A 55 -4.57 -28.14 5.47
CA VAL A 55 -5.22 -29.45 5.37
C VAL A 55 -5.16 -30.16 6.72
N LYS A 56 -6.29 -30.77 7.14
CA LYS A 56 -6.39 -31.55 8.39
C LYS A 56 -6.57 -33.02 8.10
N VAL A 57 -5.78 -33.86 8.77
CA VAL A 57 -5.88 -35.32 8.69
C VAL A 57 -5.92 -35.87 10.11
N GLY A 58 -7.10 -36.22 10.58
CA GLY A 58 -7.32 -36.52 12.00
C GLY A 58 -6.99 -35.33 12.89
N SER A 59 -6.08 -35.50 13.83
CA SER A 59 -5.57 -34.43 14.70
C SER A 59 -4.39 -33.65 14.11
N PHE A 60 -3.85 -34.05 12.95
CA PHE A 60 -2.70 -33.44 12.31
C PHE A 60 -3.14 -32.32 11.37
N SER A 61 -2.33 -31.25 11.27
CA SER A 61 -2.56 -30.09 10.42
C SER A 61 -1.29 -29.78 9.63
N TYR A 62 -1.43 -29.60 8.30
CA TYR A 62 -0.33 -29.34 7.38
C TYR A 62 -0.59 -28.09 6.56
N THR A 63 0.39 -27.18 6.51
CA THR A 63 0.32 -25.88 5.82
C THR A 63 1.43 -25.72 4.79
N LEU A 64 2.44 -26.59 4.80
CA LEU A 64 3.59 -26.52 3.90
C LEU A 64 3.55 -27.67 2.89
N PRO A 65 4.19 -27.51 1.72
CA PRO A 65 4.30 -28.60 0.77
C PRO A 65 5.17 -29.72 1.34
N GLY A 66 4.78 -30.96 1.08
CA GLY A 66 5.53 -32.13 1.53
C GLY A 66 4.71 -33.40 1.58
N VAL A 67 5.35 -34.51 1.97
CA VAL A 67 4.72 -35.80 2.19
C VAL A 67 4.68 -36.06 3.69
N TYR A 68 3.49 -36.22 4.21
CA TYR A 68 3.23 -36.38 5.63
C TYR A 68 2.59 -37.74 5.93
N THR A 69 3.00 -38.34 7.02
CA THR A 69 2.44 -39.60 7.50
C THR A 69 1.66 -39.35 8.79
N SER A 70 0.36 -39.61 8.76
CA SER A 70 -0.55 -39.45 9.89
C SER A 70 -0.97 -40.81 10.42
N PRO A 71 -0.47 -41.23 11.58
CA PRO A 71 -0.97 -42.42 12.25
C PRO A 71 -2.35 -42.13 12.87
N LEU A 72 -3.31 -42.97 12.56
CA LEU A 72 -4.69 -42.88 13.05
C LEU A 72 -5.10 -44.23 13.59
N THR A 73 -6.12 -44.26 14.44
CA THR A 73 -6.69 -45.50 14.98
C THR A 73 -8.10 -45.69 14.41
N THR A 74 -8.37 -46.89 13.90
CA THR A 74 -9.72 -47.23 13.42
C THR A 74 -10.69 -47.35 14.60
N ILE A 75 -12.01 -47.39 14.31
CA ILE A 75 -13.05 -47.59 15.32
C ILE A 75 -12.85 -48.92 16.08
N ALA A 76 -12.25 -49.93 15.43
CA ALA A 76 -11.94 -51.21 16.03
C ALA A 76 -10.61 -51.20 16.82
N GLY A 77 -9.94 -50.04 16.98
CA GLY A 77 -8.68 -49.89 17.72
C GLY A 77 -7.42 -50.28 16.94
N CYS A 78 -7.53 -50.60 15.65
CA CYS A 78 -6.35 -50.97 14.85
C CYS A 78 -5.66 -49.74 14.28
N ASP A 79 -4.34 -49.77 14.20
CA ASP A 79 -3.54 -48.70 13.61
C ASP A 79 -3.81 -48.60 12.10
N SER A 80 -3.95 -47.38 11.63
CA SER A 80 -4.06 -47.02 10.23
C SER A 80 -3.11 -45.86 9.92
N ILE A 81 -2.55 -45.85 8.73
CA ILE A 81 -1.60 -44.82 8.29
C ILE A 81 -2.17 -44.14 7.06
N ILE A 82 -2.32 -42.83 7.13
CA ILE A 82 -2.63 -41.97 5.96
C ILE A 82 -1.35 -41.22 5.58
N THR A 83 -0.87 -41.48 4.36
CA THR A 83 0.20 -40.69 3.74
C THR A 83 -0.44 -39.61 2.87
N THR A 84 -0.20 -38.35 3.21
CA THR A 84 -0.75 -37.20 2.51
C THR A 84 0.38 -36.43 1.83
N GLU A 85 0.30 -36.31 0.50
CA GLU A 85 1.14 -35.44 -0.28
C GLU A 85 0.43 -34.07 -0.40
N VAL A 86 1.03 -33.03 0.17
CA VAL A 86 0.50 -31.67 0.14
C VAL A 86 1.27 -30.87 -0.89
N THR A 87 0.54 -30.29 -1.85
CA THR A 87 1.06 -29.30 -2.80
C THR A 87 0.46 -27.94 -2.47
N VAL A 88 1.31 -26.92 -2.28
CA VAL A 88 0.86 -25.55 -2.05
C VAL A 88 0.90 -24.78 -3.37
N LEU A 89 -0.26 -24.28 -3.76
CA LEU A 89 -0.44 -23.48 -4.97
C LEU A 89 -0.17 -22.00 -4.64
N PRO A 90 0.57 -21.26 -5.51
CA PRO A 90 0.81 -19.83 -5.31
C PRO A 90 -0.44 -19.01 -5.57
N SER A 91 -0.59 -17.92 -4.82
CA SER A 91 -1.46 -16.78 -5.18
C SER A 91 -0.64 -15.77 -5.99
N VAL A 92 -1.27 -15.10 -6.93
CA VAL A 92 -0.66 -14.03 -7.73
C VAL A 92 -1.07 -12.69 -7.15
N ILE A 93 -0.11 -11.76 -7.04
CA ILE A 93 -0.36 -10.36 -6.70
C ILE A 93 0.14 -9.51 -7.86
N ASP A 94 -0.82 -8.92 -8.58
CA ASP A 94 -0.55 -8.02 -9.69
C ASP A 94 -0.73 -6.56 -9.26
N TYR A 95 -0.01 -5.66 -9.93
CA TYR A 95 -0.06 -4.23 -9.70
C TYR A 95 -0.46 -3.49 -10.97
N ALA A 96 -1.36 -2.52 -10.82
CA ALA A 96 -1.76 -1.63 -11.91
C ALA A 96 -1.71 -0.18 -11.41
N ASP A 97 -0.93 0.65 -12.09
CA ASP A 97 -0.89 2.08 -11.83
C ASP A 97 -1.70 2.80 -12.90
N ALA A 98 -2.56 3.73 -12.47
CA ALA A 98 -3.37 4.54 -13.38
C ALA A 98 -3.34 6.01 -12.93
N ILE A 99 -3.29 6.90 -13.91
CA ILE A 99 -3.39 8.35 -13.71
C ILE A 99 -4.56 8.84 -14.55
N ILE A 100 -5.50 9.53 -13.92
CA ILE A 100 -6.67 10.14 -14.60
C ILE A 100 -6.80 11.60 -14.21
N CYS A 101 -7.56 12.35 -15.00
CA CYS A 101 -7.88 13.74 -14.68
C CYS A 101 -9.07 13.82 -13.73
N LYS A 102 -9.17 14.86 -12.95
CA LYS A 102 -10.34 15.13 -12.09
C LYS A 102 -11.60 15.19 -12.94
N GLY A 103 -12.60 14.41 -12.55
CA GLY A 103 -13.85 14.23 -13.28
C GLY A 103 -13.87 12.99 -14.18
N ASP A 104 -12.73 12.39 -14.48
CA ASP A 104 -12.65 11.12 -15.20
C ASP A 104 -12.79 9.91 -14.26
N SER A 105 -12.91 8.74 -14.86
CA SER A 105 -12.95 7.47 -14.13
C SER A 105 -12.24 6.37 -14.91
N VAL A 106 -11.76 5.37 -14.19
CA VAL A 106 -11.19 4.14 -14.76
C VAL A 106 -11.98 2.93 -14.25
N THR A 107 -12.26 1.99 -15.15
CA THR A 107 -12.96 0.75 -14.79
C THR A 107 -11.98 -0.41 -14.88
N VAL A 108 -11.85 -1.15 -13.78
CA VAL A 108 -11.01 -2.33 -13.67
C VAL A 108 -11.84 -3.45 -13.06
N GLY A 109 -11.88 -4.62 -13.71
CA GLY A 109 -12.64 -5.77 -13.20
C GLY A 109 -14.13 -5.50 -13.02
N GLY A 110 -14.72 -4.55 -13.78
CA GLY A 110 -16.12 -4.15 -13.67
C GLY A 110 -16.43 -3.15 -12.55
N ILE A 111 -15.44 -2.73 -11.77
CA ILE A 111 -15.55 -1.71 -10.73
C ILE A 111 -14.96 -0.41 -11.24
N THR A 112 -15.68 0.70 -11.06
CA THR A 112 -15.28 2.04 -11.51
C THR A 112 -14.72 2.85 -10.36
N TYR A 113 -13.55 3.44 -10.58
CA TYR A 113 -12.81 4.27 -9.63
C TYR A 113 -12.62 5.68 -10.19
N ASN A 114 -12.80 6.70 -9.35
CA ASN A 114 -12.68 8.13 -9.71
C ASN A 114 -12.02 8.98 -8.63
N THR A 115 -11.44 8.36 -7.62
CA THR A 115 -10.72 9.03 -6.53
C THR A 115 -9.34 8.45 -6.36
N SER A 116 -8.36 9.28 -6.01
CA SER A 116 -7.00 8.80 -5.72
C SER A 116 -7.00 7.82 -4.55
N GLY A 117 -6.23 6.74 -4.69
CA GLY A 117 -6.09 5.73 -3.64
C GLY A 117 -5.48 4.43 -4.14
N THR A 118 -5.26 3.52 -3.21
CA THR A 118 -4.89 2.14 -3.49
C THR A 118 -6.11 1.25 -3.24
N PHE A 119 -6.49 0.49 -4.25
CA PHE A 119 -7.64 -0.42 -4.23
C PHE A 119 -7.17 -1.84 -4.45
N ILE A 120 -7.79 -2.78 -3.75
CA ILE A 120 -7.48 -4.20 -3.87
C ILE A 120 -8.72 -4.91 -4.42
N GLN A 121 -8.55 -5.60 -5.54
CA GLN A 121 -9.53 -6.52 -6.08
C GLN A 121 -9.03 -7.94 -5.90
N THR A 122 -9.93 -8.84 -5.50
CA THR A 122 -9.65 -10.26 -5.41
C THR A 122 -10.42 -11.02 -6.47
N SER A 123 -9.81 -12.05 -7.02
CA SER A 123 -10.42 -12.96 -8.00
C SER A 123 -9.90 -14.38 -7.78
N ILE A 124 -10.64 -15.36 -8.22
CA ILE A 124 -10.16 -16.75 -8.18
C ILE A 124 -9.33 -17.00 -9.45
N GLY A 125 -8.06 -17.33 -9.24
CA GLY A 125 -7.14 -17.67 -10.31
C GLY A 125 -7.46 -19.01 -10.97
N ALA A 126 -6.80 -19.30 -12.09
CA ALA A 126 -6.98 -20.55 -12.83
C ALA A 126 -6.59 -21.81 -12.01
N ASN A 127 -5.78 -21.65 -11.00
CA ASN A 127 -5.36 -22.70 -10.06
C ASN A 127 -6.35 -22.89 -8.89
N GLY A 128 -7.43 -22.10 -8.82
CA GLY A 128 -8.43 -22.14 -7.76
C GLY A 128 -8.08 -21.32 -6.52
N CYS A 129 -6.92 -20.65 -6.48
CA CYS A 129 -6.50 -19.80 -5.36
C CYS A 129 -6.94 -18.36 -5.58
N GLU A 130 -7.04 -17.61 -4.48
CA GLU A 130 -7.36 -16.18 -4.54
C GLU A 130 -6.13 -15.40 -5.00
N ASP A 131 -6.29 -14.69 -6.13
CA ASP A 131 -5.34 -13.74 -6.65
C ASP A 131 -5.76 -12.31 -6.29
N GLN A 132 -4.80 -11.40 -6.18
CA GLN A 132 -5.03 -10.00 -5.85
C GLN A 132 -4.53 -9.09 -6.96
N LEU A 133 -5.32 -8.09 -7.32
CA LEU A 133 -4.91 -6.96 -8.14
C LEU A 133 -4.90 -5.69 -7.28
N ILE A 134 -3.72 -5.11 -7.09
CA ILE A 134 -3.52 -3.86 -6.36
C ILE A 134 -3.48 -2.71 -7.38
N ILE A 135 -4.46 -1.81 -7.29
CA ILE A 135 -4.63 -0.68 -8.21
C ILE A 135 -4.24 0.59 -7.48
N ASN A 136 -3.20 1.27 -7.94
CA ASN A 136 -2.80 2.59 -7.45
C ASN A 136 -3.34 3.65 -8.42
N LEU A 137 -4.39 4.35 -8.02
CA LEU A 137 -5.00 5.40 -8.83
C LEU A 137 -4.57 6.77 -8.34
N THR A 138 -4.06 7.60 -9.25
CA THR A 138 -3.79 9.01 -9.03
C THR A 138 -4.75 9.86 -9.85
N VAL A 139 -5.53 10.70 -9.20
CA VAL A 139 -6.40 11.69 -9.83
C VAL A 139 -5.70 13.04 -9.78
N LEU A 140 -5.44 13.63 -10.95
CA LEU A 140 -4.79 14.94 -11.07
C LEU A 140 -5.82 16.05 -10.93
N GLU A 141 -5.54 17.01 -10.06
CA GLU A 141 -6.30 18.26 -10.00
C GLU A 141 -6.14 19.03 -11.30
N THR A 142 -7.24 19.60 -11.77
CA THR A 142 -7.31 20.33 -13.04
C THR A 142 -7.57 21.81 -12.86
N GLU A 143 -7.92 22.27 -11.66
CA GLU A 143 -8.22 23.66 -11.35
C GLU A 143 -7.25 24.20 -10.30
N PHE A 144 -6.61 25.31 -10.61
CA PHE A 144 -5.65 25.98 -9.74
C PHE A 144 -6.00 27.45 -9.63
N ASP A 145 -6.13 27.94 -8.40
CA ASP A 145 -6.34 29.34 -8.08
C ASP A 145 -5.11 29.90 -7.37
N ARG A 146 -4.59 31.04 -7.83
CA ARG A 146 -3.41 31.67 -7.25
C ARG A 146 -3.49 33.19 -7.21
N ASN A 147 -2.96 33.79 -6.16
CA ASN A 147 -2.77 35.20 -6.03
C ASN A 147 -1.31 35.57 -6.32
N VAL A 148 -1.09 36.53 -7.20
CA VAL A 148 0.24 36.99 -7.58
C VAL A 148 0.28 38.51 -7.47
N THR A 149 1.38 39.03 -6.92
CA THR A 149 1.64 40.48 -6.84
C THR A 149 2.90 40.80 -7.61
N ILE A 150 2.84 41.89 -8.38
CA ILE A 150 3.97 42.46 -9.11
C ILE A 150 4.02 43.97 -8.91
N CYS A 151 5.14 44.57 -9.28
CA CYS A 151 5.29 46.02 -9.30
C CYS A 151 4.93 46.59 -10.68
N ALA A 152 4.55 47.87 -10.75
CA ALA A 152 4.30 48.55 -11.99
C ALA A 152 5.54 48.53 -12.89
N GLY A 153 5.35 48.06 -14.11
CA GLY A 153 6.43 47.80 -15.07
C GLY A 153 6.83 46.35 -15.22
N ASP A 154 6.54 45.50 -14.21
CA ASP A 154 6.79 44.08 -14.26
C ASP A 154 5.73 43.31 -15.05
N SER A 155 5.97 42.04 -15.23
CA SER A 155 5.03 41.11 -15.88
C SER A 155 5.14 39.71 -15.32
N ILE A 156 4.06 38.94 -15.40
CA ILE A 156 4.06 37.50 -15.17
C ILE A 156 3.75 36.76 -16.46
N LYS A 157 4.28 35.56 -16.58
CA LYS A 157 3.98 34.64 -17.67
C LYS A 157 3.19 33.43 -17.14
N VAL A 158 2.09 33.13 -17.84
CA VAL A 158 1.27 31.92 -17.57
C VAL A 158 1.06 31.21 -18.90
N GLY A 159 1.66 30.03 -19.03
CA GLY A 159 1.69 29.37 -20.33
C GLY A 159 2.36 30.25 -21.39
N ASN A 160 1.59 30.61 -22.43
CA ASN A 160 2.05 31.50 -23.50
C ASN A 160 1.62 32.97 -23.30
N ASN A 161 0.78 33.25 -22.30
CA ASN A 161 0.24 34.58 -22.04
C ASN A 161 1.14 35.37 -21.07
N ILE A 162 1.23 36.71 -21.30
CA ILE A 162 1.98 37.66 -20.46
C ILE A 162 1.01 38.70 -19.95
N TYR A 163 0.96 38.90 -18.64
CA TYR A 163 0.09 39.83 -17.95
C TYR A 163 0.91 40.91 -17.24
N LYS A 164 0.49 42.17 -17.39
CA LYS A 164 1.15 43.36 -16.82
C LYS A 164 0.20 44.20 -15.99
N SER A 165 -1.10 44.00 -16.11
CA SER A 165 -2.13 44.79 -15.43
C SER A 165 -2.82 43.97 -14.37
N GLY A 166 -3.27 44.62 -13.31
CA GLY A 166 -4.07 43.95 -12.26
C GLY A 166 -5.37 43.42 -12.83
N GLY A 167 -5.80 42.24 -12.37
CA GLY A 167 -7.04 41.62 -12.83
C GLY A 167 -7.06 40.10 -12.54
N GLN A 168 -8.17 39.51 -12.96
CA GLN A 168 -8.33 38.06 -12.93
C GLN A 168 -8.11 37.51 -14.35
N TYR A 169 -7.25 36.51 -14.46
CA TYR A 169 -6.91 35.88 -15.73
C TYR A 169 -7.15 34.39 -15.62
N VAL A 170 -7.73 33.79 -16.65
CA VAL A 170 -8.01 32.34 -16.73
C VAL A 170 -7.26 31.78 -17.92
N ASP A 171 -6.31 30.90 -17.65
CA ASP A 171 -5.49 30.23 -18.66
C ASP A 171 -5.78 28.72 -18.67
N ARG A 172 -5.80 28.13 -19.88
CA ARG A 172 -5.90 26.70 -20.07
C ARG A 172 -4.54 26.17 -20.53
N LEU A 173 -4.02 25.21 -19.79
CA LEU A 173 -2.75 24.57 -20.06
C LEU A 173 -2.95 23.05 -20.11
N VAL A 174 -2.23 22.38 -21.01
CA VAL A 174 -2.22 20.92 -21.06
C VAL A 174 -1.03 20.42 -20.24
N SER A 175 -1.29 19.52 -19.30
CA SER A 175 -0.23 18.87 -18.51
C SER A 175 0.49 17.80 -19.34
N GLY A 176 1.66 17.35 -18.88
CA GLY A 176 2.38 16.24 -19.51
C GLY A 176 1.62 14.91 -19.51
N TYR A 177 0.56 14.80 -18.73
CA TYR A 177 -0.32 13.62 -18.65
C TYR A 177 -1.62 13.79 -19.47
N GLY A 178 -1.73 14.88 -20.25
CA GLY A 178 -2.88 15.13 -21.13
C GLY A 178 -4.10 15.75 -20.44
N CYS A 179 -4.03 16.08 -19.14
CA CYS A 179 -5.11 16.77 -18.44
C CYS A 179 -5.10 18.26 -18.77
N ASP A 180 -6.23 18.79 -19.18
CA ASP A 180 -6.42 20.24 -19.32
C ASP A 180 -6.47 20.86 -17.91
N SER A 181 -5.57 21.81 -17.67
CA SER A 181 -5.50 22.54 -16.39
C SER A 181 -6.03 23.96 -16.58
N ILE A 182 -6.93 24.39 -15.72
CA ILE A 182 -7.44 25.75 -15.65
C ILE A 182 -6.70 26.48 -14.52
N ILE A 183 -5.95 27.52 -14.88
CA ILE A 183 -5.24 28.35 -13.91
C ILE A 183 -5.94 29.70 -13.82
N THR A 184 -6.58 29.97 -12.71
CA THR A 184 -7.12 31.30 -12.37
C THR A 184 -6.04 32.08 -11.62
N THR A 185 -5.58 33.18 -12.19
CA THR A 185 -4.58 34.08 -11.59
C THR A 185 -5.22 35.40 -11.21
N HIS A 186 -5.22 35.73 -9.92
CA HIS A 186 -5.58 37.05 -9.40
C HIS A 186 -4.30 37.88 -9.28
N LEU A 187 -4.10 38.76 -10.27
CA LEU A 187 -2.92 39.63 -10.34
C LEU A 187 -3.19 40.98 -9.70
N THR A 188 -2.36 41.31 -8.71
CA THR A 188 -2.33 42.65 -8.12
C THR A 188 -1.05 43.36 -8.54
N VAL A 189 -1.17 44.58 -9.03
CA VAL A 189 -0.03 45.43 -9.39
C VAL A 189 0.08 46.53 -8.37
N PHE A 190 1.24 46.62 -7.73
CA PHE A 190 1.56 47.73 -6.83
C PHE A 190 2.30 48.82 -7.58
N ASP A 191 1.93 50.09 -7.30
CA ASP A 191 2.60 51.26 -7.88
C ASP A 191 4.00 51.41 -7.28
N ASN A 192 4.90 51.89 -8.14
CA ASN A 192 6.18 52.44 -7.71
C ASN A 192 5.92 53.76 -6.99
N SER A 193 6.75 54.17 -6.08
CA SER A 193 6.62 55.41 -5.35
C SER A 193 7.76 56.38 -5.67
N SER A 194 7.53 57.64 -5.38
CA SER A 194 8.60 58.66 -5.45
C SER A 194 8.50 59.58 -4.25
N LEU A 195 9.63 60.01 -3.74
CA LEU A 195 9.76 60.92 -2.61
C LEU A 195 10.75 62.06 -3.00
N GLY A 196 10.30 63.31 -2.95
CA GLY A 196 11.18 64.46 -3.05
C GLY A 196 11.52 64.98 -1.64
N GLN A 197 12.79 65.21 -1.37
CA GLN A 197 13.27 65.85 -0.13
C GLN A 197 14.30 66.93 -0.42
N GLU A 198 14.28 68.00 0.36
CA GLU A 198 15.27 69.05 0.36
C GLU A 198 15.96 69.09 1.73
N ILE A 199 17.29 68.97 1.76
CA ILE A 199 18.07 68.84 2.98
C ILE A 199 19.17 69.87 3.00
N PHE A 200 19.33 70.50 4.11
CA PHE A 200 20.39 71.50 4.37
C PHE A 200 21.41 70.89 5.30
N LEU A 201 22.69 70.87 4.91
CA LEU A 201 23.80 70.39 5.72
C LEU A 201 24.78 71.51 6.04
N CYS A 202 25.42 71.40 7.21
CA CYS A 202 26.55 72.26 7.57
C CYS A 202 27.84 71.72 6.89
N LEU A 203 28.83 72.58 6.76
CA LEU A 203 30.12 72.20 6.19
C LEU A 203 30.76 71.05 7.01
N GLY A 204 31.03 69.91 6.36
CA GLY A 204 31.57 68.70 7.01
C GLY A 204 30.57 67.66 7.37
N ASP A 205 29.25 67.94 7.29
CA ASP A 205 28.19 66.95 7.52
C ASP A 205 27.93 66.13 6.25
N SER A 206 27.17 65.01 6.45
CA SER A 206 26.75 64.11 5.37
C SER A 206 25.34 63.61 5.62
N ILE A 207 24.66 63.19 4.54
CA ILE A 207 23.40 62.46 4.62
C ILE A 207 23.52 61.09 3.94
N LYS A 208 22.94 60.09 4.58
CA LYS A 208 22.81 58.77 4.00
C LYS A 208 21.41 58.55 3.45
N VAL A 209 21.32 58.19 2.15
CA VAL A 209 20.07 57.81 1.48
C VAL A 209 20.25 56.41 0.92
N GLY A 210 19.57 55.42 1.49
CA GLY A 210 19.80 54.01 1.13
C GLY A 210 21.23 53.56 1.39
N ALA A 211 21.92 53.15 0.31
CA ALA A 211 23.31 52.71 0.37
C ALA A 211 24.30 53.88 0.13
N HIS A 212 23.85 55.04 -0.34
CA HIS A 212 24.72 56.17 -0.71
C HIS A 212 24.83 57.18 0.40
N THR A 213 26.01 57.84 0.51
CA THR A 213 26.26 58.93 1.46
C THR A 213 26.75 60.14 0.66
N TYR A 214 26.09 61.30 0.88
CA TYR A 214 26.32 62.55 0.14
C TYR A 214 26.89 63.62 1.08
N PHE A 215 27.92 64.33 0.60
CA PHE A 215 28.67 65.34 1.34
C PHE A 215 28.63 66.70 0.61
N ILE A 216 28.22 66.74 -0.64
CA ILE A 216 28.31 67.91 -1.49
C ILE A 216 26.90 68.31 -1.93
N SER A 217 26.64 69.62 -1.97
CA SER A 217 25.39 70.15 -2.49
C SER A 217 25.14 69.70 -3.92
N GLY A 218 23.91 69.27 -4.23
CA GLY A 218 23.54 68.73 -5.53
C GLY A 218 22.16 68.08 -5.54
N ASN A 219 21.77 67.57 -6.69
CA ASN A 219 20.54 66.80 -6.86
C ASN A 219 20.94 65.33 -7.04
N TYR A 220 20.37 64.46 -6.20
CA TYR A 220 20.65 63.03 -6.19
C TYR A 220 19.37 62.24 -6.40
N ILE A 221 19.48 61.11 -7.03
CA ILE A 221 18.36 60.15 -7.23
C ILE A 221 18.82 58.80 -6.77
N ASP A 222 18.11 58.25 -5.79
CA ASP A 222 18.33 56.93 -5.24
C ASP A 222 17.13 56.05 -5.50
N THR A 223 17.36 54.80 -5.85
CA THR A 223 16.30 53.78 -5.94
C THR A 223 16.31 52.96 -4.66
N LEU A 224 15.22 53.03 -3.93
CA LEU A 224 14.97 52.24 -2.72
C LEU A 224 13.76 51.34 -2.96
N GLN A 225 13.48 50.48 -2.04
CA GLN A 225 12.25 49.68 -2.03
C GLN A 225 11.22 50.33 -1.09
N ASN A 226 9.97 50.43 -1.55
CA ASN A 226 8.87 50.83 -0.69
C ASN A 226 8.39 49.68 0.20
N ALA A 227 7.43 49.91 1.07
CA ALA A 227 6.90 48.91 2.00
C ALA A 227 6.23 47.70 1.33
N LYS A 228 5.97 47.77 0.02
CA LYS A 228 5.42 46.66 -0.79
C LYS A 228 6.50 45.92 -1.58
N GLY A 229 7.78 46.33 -1.44
CA GLY A 229 8.92 45.77 -2.13
C GLY A 229 9.11 46.30 -3.55
N CYS A 230 8.31 47.30 -3.98
CA CYS A 230 8.44 47.94 -5.29
C CYS A 230 9.41 49.11 -5.24
N ASP A 231 9.95 49.48 -6.41
CA ASP A 231 10.89 50.59 -6.51
C ASP A 231 10.30 51.89 -6.00
N SER A 232 11.12 52.63 -5.27
CA SER A 232 10.84 53.96 -4.75
C SER A 232 11.98 54.90 -5.15
N LEU A 233 11.71 55.85 -6.00
CA LEU A 233 12.69 56.88 -6.37
C LEU A 233 12.74 57.96 -5.31
N VAL A 234 13.90 58.22 -4.74
CA VAL A 234 14.12 59.29 -3.76
C VAL A 234 14.93 60.38 -4.45
N PHE A 235 14.30 61.52 -4.65
CA PHE A 235 14.93 62.73 -5.18
C PHE A 235 15.40 63.59 -4.00
N THR A 236 16.72 63.66 -3.80
CA THR A 236 17.33 64.45 -2.71
C THR A 236 17.98 65.68 -3.30
N LYS A 237 17.52 66.87 -2.92
CA LYS A 237 18.18 68.13 -3.17
C LYS A 237 18.95 68.54 -1.92
N LEU A 238 20.27 68.49 -2.03
CA LEU A 238 21.18 68.81 -0.96
C LEU A 238 21.70 70.22 -1.12
N LYS A 239 21.58 71.02 -0.08
CA LYS A 239 22.04 72.40 -0.04
C LYS A 239 23.01 72.65 1.14
#